data_24153f9d95cb81853813ea702df28261
#
_entry.id   24153f9d95cb81853813ea702df28261
#
_cell.length_a   1.000
_cell.length_b   1.000
_cell.length_c   1.000
_cell.angle_alpha   90.00
_cell.angle_beta   90.00
_cell.angle_gamma   90.00
#
_symmetry.space_group_name_H-M   'P 1'
#
loop_
_entity.id
_entity.type
_entity.pdbx_description
1 polymer ?
#
loop_
_entity_poly.entity_id
_entity_poly.type
_entity_poly.pdbx_seq_one_letter_code
_entity_poly.pdbx_strand_id
1 'polypeptide(L)'
;MTYTLVTGATRGIGREVARRLVLAGQTVYLGARDLAAGTDVAAAVGATPIQLDATDADSIAAAVDRIRDEVGLLDVLVNNAGIAGGQRPPGEATVADLRTVFETNVFGAAAVLEAFTPLIEASSTPVVVNVSSAVGSLALNTAPNSRWTMLAYPMSKAALNMMTIQYARAFPRWRVNSATPGLTATDFTGPRAADAPSIEQLRTAGMQINTVEQGAEVIVQLALTPPDGPTGTFVGNDGPVPW
;
A
#
# COMPACT_ATOMS: atom_id res chain seq x y z
N MET A 1 -6.85 20.03 10.58
CA MET A 1 -6.38 18.74 11.12
C MET A 1 -6.54 17.74 10.01
N THR A 2 -5.54 16.92 9.72
CA THR A 2 -5.57 15.97 8.58
C THR A 2 -5.83 14.57 9.12
N TYR A 3 -6.85 13.90 8.60
CA TYR A 3 -7.26 12.54 8.99
C TYR A 3 -6.81 11.54 7.94
N THR A 4 -6.06 10.53 8.37
CA THR A 4 -5.40 9.55 7.51
C THR A 4 -5.77 8.12 7.92
N LEU A 5 -6.07 7.27 6.95
CA LEU A 5 -6.21 5.82 7.15
C LEU A 5 -5.06 5.10 6.43
N VAL A 6 -4.35 4.23 7.17
CA VAL A 6 -3.33 3.34 6.60
C VAL A 6 -3.78 1.90 6.77
N THR A 7 -4.06 1.18 5.68
CA THR A 7 -4.48 -0.22 5.73
C THR A 7 -3.28 -1.16 5.94
N GLY A 8 -3.46 -2.27 6.68
CA GLY A 8 -2.39 -3.25 6.92
C GLY A 8 -1.19 -2.68 7.66
N ALA A 9 -1.43 -1.82 8.65
CA ALA A 9 -0.39 -1.00 9.29
C ALA A 9 0.18 -1.58 10.59
N THR A 10 -0.03 -2.87 10.88
CA THR A 10 0.47 -3.49 12.12
C THR A 10 1.96 -3.84 12.09
N ARG A 11 2.61 -3.83 10.94
CA ARG A 11 4.04 -4.16 10.77
C ARG A 11 4.65 -3.54 9.52
N GLY A 12 5.96 -3.69 9.38
CA GLY A 12 6.70 -3.33 8.18
C GLY A 12 6.48 -1.90 7.72
N ILE A 13 6.31 -1.73 6.42
CA ILE A 13 6.17 -0.42 5.77
C ILE A 13 4.93 0.32 6.27
N GLY A 14 3.77 -0.34 6.38
CA GLY A 14 2.54 0.31 6.83
C GLY A 14 2.64 0.90 8.23
N ARG A 15 3.29 0.19 9.17
CA ARG A 15 3.56 0.71 10.52
C ARG A 15 4.46 1.94 10.48
N GLU A 16 5.51 1.90 9.69
CA GLU A 16 6.44 3.03 9.57
C GLU A 16 5.79 4.24 8.91
N VAL A 17 4.97 4.03 7.88
CA VAL A 17 4.16 5.10 7.26
C VAL A 17 3.24 5.74 8.30
N ALA A 18 2.48 4.94 9.05
CA ALA A 18 1.60 5.44 10.10
C ALA A 18 2.37 6.27 11.14
N ARG A 19 3.50 5.76 11.64
CA ARG A 19 4.38 6.47 12.60
C ARG A 19 4.84 7.82 12.06
N ARG A 20 5.30 7.88 10.81
CA ARG A 20 5.82 9.11 10.21
C ARG A 20 4.72 10.14 9.93
N LEU A 21 3.52 9.69 9.55
CA LEU A 21 2.38 10.58 9.36
C LEU A 21 1.88 11.17 10.69
N VAL A 22 1.92 10.38 11.80
CA VAL A 22 1.68 10.91 13.14
C VAL A 22 2.72 11.97 13.51
N LEU A 23 4.01 11.73 13.25
CA LEU A 23 5.07 12.72 13.49
C LEU A 23 4.94 13.97 12.61
N ALA A 24 4.30 13.85 11.45
CA ALA A 24 3.95 14.99 10.59
C ALA A 24 2.68 15.75 11.06
N GLY A 25 2.12 15.38 12.22
CA GLY A 25 0.98 16.08 12.83
C GLY A 25 -0.40 15.63 12.31
N GLN A 26 -0.48 14.48 11.62
CA GLN A 26 -1.75 13.94 11.18
C GLN A 26 -2.40 13.06 12.27
N THR A 27 -3.73 13.01 12.29
CA THR A 27 -4.48 12.00 13.04
C THR A 27 -4.61 10.74 12.21
N VAL A 28 -3.91 9.67 12.61
CA VAL A 28 -3.78 8.45 11.82
C VAL A 28 -4.63 7.34 12.39
N TYR A 29 -5.54 6.79 11.60
CA TYR A 29 -6.20 5.51 11.83
C TYR A 29 -5.31 4.38 11.32
N LEU A 30 -4.87 3.52 12.24
CA LEU A 30 -4.03 2.36 11.95
C LEU A 30 -4.93 1.15 11.69
N GLY A 31 -5.12 0.80 10.41
CA GLY A 31 -5.96 -0.31 9.99
C GLY A 31 -5.31 -1.67 10.25
N ALA A 32 -5.99 -2.52 11.02
CA ALA A 32 -5.54 -3.84 11.43
C ALA A 32 -6.64 -4.89 11.30
N ARG A 33 -6.33 -6.07 10.74
CA ARG A 33 -7.28 -7.20 10.71
C ARG A 33 -7.58 -7.74 12.11
N ASP A 34 -6.55 -7.82 12.93
CA ASP A 34 -6.63 -8.15 14.35
C ASP A 34 -6.52 -6.84 15.15
N LEU A 35 -7.63 -6.43 15.76
CA LEU A 35 -7.70 -5.19 16.51
C LEU A 35 -6.81 -5.22 17.75
N ALA A 36 -6.67 -6.37 18.42
CA ALA A 36 -5.83 -6.48 19.60
C ALA A 36 -4.36 -6.23 19.26
N ALA A 37 -3.84 -6.91 18.24
CA ALA A 37 -2.49 -6.66 17.72
C ALA A 37 -2.33 -5.23 17.18
N GLY A 38 -3.39 -4.66 16.59
CA GLY A 38 -3.41 -3.28 16.11
C GLY A 38 -3.31 -2.25 17.23
N THR A 39 -3.93 -2.52 18.37
CA THR A 39 -3.97 -1.60 19.52
C THR A 39 -2.57 -1.37 20.11
N ASP A 40 -1.80 -2.43 20.30
CA ASP A 40 -0.43 -2.31 20.83
C ASP A 40 0.48 -1.51 19.90
N VAL A 41 0.38 -1.79 18.59
CA VAL A 41 1.16 -1.07 17.58
C VAL A 41 0.74 0.38 17.48
N ALA A 42 -0.56 0.66 17.49
CA ALA A 42 -1.09 2.02 17.40
C ALA A 42 -0.64 2.87 18.61
N ALA A 43 -0.70 2.31 19.83
CA ALA A 43 -0.19 2.98 21.03
C ALA A 43 1.30 3.31 20.91
N ALA A 44 2.10 2.38 20.37
CA ALA A 44 3.55 2.58 20.22
C ALA A 44 3.91 3.67 19.18
N VAL A 45 3.05 3.96 18.21
CA VAL A 45 3.30 4.97 17.16
C VAL A 45 2.47 6.24 17.33
N GLY A 46 1.57 6.30 18.31
CA GLY A 46 0.69 7.44 18.55
C GLY A 46 -0.50 7.53 17.59
N ALA A 47 -0.92 6.41 16.99
CA ALA A 47 -2.05 6.31 16.09
C ALA A 47 -3.31 5.79 16.81
N THR A 48 -4.47 5.88 16.15
CA THR A 48 -5.75 5.31 16.60
C THR A 48 -5.96 3.96 15.93
N PRO A 49 -6.10 2.85 16.66
CA PRO A 49 -6.35 1.55 16.05
C PRO A 49 -7.78 1.48 15.49
N ILE A 50 -7.92 0.91 14.30
CA ILE A 50 -9.22 0.60 13.70
C ILE A 50 -9.20 -0.81 13.12
N GLN A 51 -10.22 -1.61 13.42
CA GLN A 51 -10.36 -2.91 12.79
C GLN A 51 -10.70 -2.71 11.32
N LEU A 52 -9.87 -3.28 10.44
CA LEU A 52 -10.10 -3.24 9.00
C LEU A 52 -9.43 -4.44 8.34
N ASP A 53 -10.25 -5.39 7.91
CA ASP A 53 -9.88 -6.42 6.96
C ASP A 53 -10.36 -6.00 5.56
N ALA A 54 -9.43 -5.77 4.64
CA ALA A 54 -9.76 -5.34 3.30
C ALA A 54 -10.51 -6.41 2.48
N THR A 55 -10.55 -7.66 2.95
CA THR A 55 -11.27 -8.77 2.30
C THR A 55 -12.65 -9.06 2.92
N ASP A 56 -13.07 -8.25 3.90
CA ASP A 56 -14.33 -8.40 4.64
C ASP A 56 -15.16 -7.11 4.52
N ALA A 57 -16.29 -7.20 3.81
CA ALA A 57 -17.17 -6.07 3.54
C ALA A 57 -17.76 -5.48 4.83
N ASP A 58 -18.11 -6.32 5.82
CA ASP A 58 -18.67 -5.86 7.09
C ASP A 58 -17.60 -5.12 7.93
N SER A 59 -16.37 -5.61 7.91
CA SER A 59 -15.23 -4.94 8.54
C SER A 59 -14.95 -3.56 7.89
N ILE A 60 -15.01 -3.48 6.56
CA ILE A 60 -14.84 -2.21 5.84
C ILE A 60 -15.97 -1.24 6.20
N ALA A 61 -17.23 -1.70 6.17
CA ALA A 61 -18.40 -0.87 6.50
C ALA A 61 -18.32 -0.31 7.92
N ALA A 62 -17.98 -1.15 8.89
CA ALA A 62 -17.80 -0.73 10.29
C ALA A 62 -16.69 0.33 10.44
N ALA A 63 -15.60 0.21 9.69
CA ALA A 63 -14.52 1.20 9.70
C ALA A 63 -14.96 2.54 9.07
N VAL A 64 -15.73 2.51 7.99
CA VAL A 64 -16.33 3.71 7.38
C VAL A 64 -17.26 4.40 8.35
N ASP A 65 -18.19 3.66 8.97
CA ASP A 65 -19.15 4.18 9.93
C ASP A 65 -18.44 4.87 11.09
N ARG A 66 -17.42 4.22 11.65
CA ARG A 66 -16.65 4.78 12.74
C ARG A 66 -15.97 6.11 12.36
N ILE A 67 -15.27 6.18 11.23
CA ILE A 67 -14.59 7.42 10.81
C ILE A 67 -15.62 8.51 10.46
N ARG A 68 -16.75 8.13 9.86
CA ARG A 68 -17.84 9.06 9.57
C ARG A 68 -18.41 9.68 10.86
N ASP A 69 -18.66 8.86 11.87
CA ASP A 69 -19.28 9.31 13.12
C ASP A 69 -18.30 10.12 13.99
N GLU A 70 -17.00 9.80 13.96
CA GLU A 70 -15.97 10.52 14.71
C GLU A 70 -15.58 11.86 14.07
N VAL A 71 -15.43 11.92 12.72
CA VAL A 71 -14.83 13.08 12.04
C VAL A 71 -15.50 13.49 10.73
N GLY A 72 -16.29 12.65 10.10
CA GLY A 72 -17.11 12.97 8.93
C GLY A 72 -16.36 13.07 7.59
N LEU A 73 -15.05 12.93 7.57
CA LEU A 73 -14.24 13.00 6.36
C LEU A 73 -12.95 12.14 6.48
N LEU A 74 -12.30 11.89 5.35
CA LEU A 74 -10.96 11.28 5.29
C LEU A 74 -10.11 12.05 4.28
N ASP A 75 -9.01 12.64 4.74
CA ASP A 75 -8.11 13.41 3.87
C ASP A 75 -7.15 12.52 3.09
N VAL A 76 -6.62 11.49 3.74
CA VAL A 76 -5.59 10.61 3.16
C VAL A 76 -5.96 9.14 3.35
N LEU A 77 -5.99 8.40 2.25
CA LEU A 77 -6.07 6.94 2.26
C LEU A 77 -4.76 6.36 1.73
N VAL A 78 -4.10 5.54 2.55
CA VAL A 78 -2.96 4.72 2.12
C VAL A 78 -3.40 3.26 2.02
N ASN A 79 -3.65 2.78 0.80
CA ASN A 79 -3.89 1.37 0.49
C ASN A 79 -2.57 0.61 0.52
N ASN A 80 -2.15 0.18 1.73
CA ASN A 80 -0.90 -0.54 1.94
C ASN A 80 -1.12 -2.05 2.17
N ALA A 81 -2.30 -2.48 2.61
CA ALA A 81 -2.60 -3.90 2.80
C ALA A 81 -2.32 -4.71 1.52
N GLY A 82 -1.60 -5.81 1.65
CA GLY A 82 -1.26 -6.66 0.52
C GLY A 82 -0.51 -7.93 0.94
N ILE A 83 -0.43 -8.87 0.02
CA ILE A 83 0.32 -10.13 0.17
C ILE A 83 1.15 -10.40 -1.09
N ALA A 84 2.30 -11.05 -0.91
CA ALA A 84 3.15 -11.47 -2.03
C ALA A 84 2.63 -12.74 -2.72
N GLY A 85 1.92 -13.57 -1.99
CA GLY A 85 1.51 -14.90 -2.48
C GLY A 85 2.69 -15.83 -2.72
N GLY A 86 2.43 -16.97 -3.35
CA GLY A 86 3.44 -18.00 -3.64
C GLY A 86 4.22 -17.71 -4.91
N GLN A 87 4.92 -16.70 -5.07
CA GLN A 87 5.83 -16.21 -6.14
C GLN A 87 6.18 -17.20 -7.28
N ARG A 88 5.17 -17.96 -7.74
CA ARG A 88 5.33 -19.03 -8.74
C ARG A 88 5.42 -18.42 -10.15
N PRO A 89 6.28 -18.99 -11.03
CA PRO A 89 6.38 -18.57 -12.41
C PRO A 89 5.16 -19.02 -13.24
N PRO A 90 4.95 -18.43 -14.45
CA PRO A 90 4.01 -18.96 -15.42
C PRO A 90 4.26 -20.46 -15.69
N GLY A 91 3.18 -21.24 -15.77
CA GLY A 91 3.23 -22.70 -15.91
C GLY A 91 3.17 -23.46 -14.57
N GLU A 92 3.58 -22.85 -13.46
CA GLU A 92 3.44 -23.40 -12.11
C GLU A 92 2.37 -22.68 -11.29
N ALA A 93 2.14 -21.41 -11.56
CA ALA A 93 1.11 -20.62 -10.90
C ALA A 93 -0.29 -21.09 -11.31
N THR A 94 -1.15 -21.28 -10.32
CA THR A 94 -2.53 -21.72 -10.51
C THR A 94 -3.51 -20.53 -10.48
N VAL A 95 -4.73 -20.74 -10.99
CA VAL A 95 -5.83 -19.77 -10.84
C VAL A 95 -6.16 -19.52 -9.35
N ALA A 96 -5.96 -20.51 -8.48
CA ALA A 96 -6.15 -20.35 -7.04
C ALA A 96 -5.11 -19.38 -6.45
N ASP A 97 -3.85 -19.45 -6.88
CA ASP A 97 -2.81 -18.49 -6.47
C ASP A 97 -3.19 -17.06 -6.91
N LEU A 98 -3.67 -16.90 -8.15
CA LEU A 98 -4.15 -15.60 -8.63
C LEU A 98 -5.31 -15.07 -7.78
N ARG A 99 -6.35 -15.88 -7.54
CA ARG A 99 -7.50 -15.46 -6.72
C ARG A 99 -7.06 -15.00 -5.34
N THR A 100 -6.19 -15.77 -4.68
CA THR A 100 -5.68 -15.41 -3.34
C THR A 100 -4.99 -14.06 -3.32
N VAL A 101 -4.13 -13.80 -4.30
CA VAL A 101 -3.39 -12.52 -4.35
C VAL A 101 -4.29 -11.37 -4.77
N PHE A 102 -5.16 -11.57 -5.74
CA PHE A 102 -6.10 -10.55 -6.21
C PHE A 102 -7.13 -10.18 -5.15
N GLU A 103 -7.57 -11.13 -4.33
CA GLU A 103 -8.54 -10.88 -3.26
C GLU A 103 -8.06 -9.77 -2.33
N THR A 104 -6.82 -9.83 -1.88
CA THR A 104 -6.26 -8.79 -1.00
C THR A 104 -5.77 -7.57 -1.79
N ASN A 105 -4.95 -7.79 -2.83
CA ASN A 105 -4.18 -6.70 -3.44
C ASN A 105 -5.00 -5.84 -4.41
N VAL A 106 -6.09 -6.38 -4.96
CA VAL A 106 -6.90 -5.71 -5.98
C VAL A 106 -8.31 -5.48 -5.46
N PHE A 107 -9.07 -6.56 -5.19
CA PHE A 107 -10.46 -6.43 -4.77
C PHE A 107 -10.57 -5.78 -3.39
N GLY A 108 -9.71 -6.14 -2.44
CA GLY A 108 -9.67 -5.52 -1.13
C GLY A 108 -9.32 -4.03 -1.21
N ALA A 109 -8.28 -3.66 -1.97
CA ALA A 109 -7.93 -2.26 -2.16
C ALA A 109 -9.05 -1.47 -2.85
N ALA A 110 -9.73 -2.07 -3.85
CA ALA A 110 -10.86 -1.46 -4.53
C ALA A 110 -12.07 -1.30 -3.60
N ALA A 111 -12.40 -2.33 -2.81
CA ALA A 111 -13.51 -2.29 -1.87
C ALA A 111 -13.33 -1.21 -0.78
N VAL A 112 -12.11 -1.11 -0.24
CA VAL A 112 -11.77 -0.02 0.70
C VAL A 112 -11.93 1.35 0.04
N LEU A 113 -11.37 1.53 -1.16
CA LEU A 113 -11.43 2.82 -1.86
C LEU A 113 -12.88 3.20 -2.22
N GLU A 114 -13.68 2.25 -2.69
CA GLU A 114 -15.10 2.44 -2.98
C GLU A 114 -15.87 2.87 -1.74
N ALA A 115 -15.74 2.12 -0.64
CA ALA A 115 -16.49 2.38 0.59
C ALA A 115 -16.10 3.72 1.25
N PHE A 116 -14.82 4.11 1.18
CA PHE A 116 -14.34 5.37 1.73
C PHE A 116 -14.52 6.57 0.78
N THR A 117 -14.91 6.37 -0.48
CA THR A 117 -15.12 7.46 -1.46
C THR A 117 -15.97 8.61 -0.93
N PRO A 118 -17.12 8.40 -0.25
CA PRO A 118 -17.90 9.52 0.28
C PRO A 118 -17.15 10.38 1.32
N LEU A 119 -16.34 9.75 2.17
CA LEU A 119 -15.55 10.46 3.18
C LEU A 119 -14.36 11.19 2.55
N ILE A 120 -13.74 10.59 1.52
CA ILE A 120 -12.66 11.22 0.76
C ILE A 120 -13.18 12.42 -0.04
N GLU A 121 -14.38 12.31 -0.65
CA GLU A 121 -15.03 13.44 -1.34
C GLU A 121 -15.39 14.59 -0.40
N ALA A 122 -15.65 14.33 0.88
CA ALA A 122 -15.90 15.35 1.89
C ALA A 122 -14.64 16.14 2.28
N SER A 123 -13.44 15.64 1.97
CA SER A 123 -12.19 16.36 2.18
C SER A 123 -12.00 17.51 1.19
N SER A 124 -11.38 18.59 1.64
CA SER A 124 -10.92 19.69 0.77
C SER A 124 -9.61 19.38 0.04
N THR A 125 -8.85 18.38 0.50
CA THR A 125 -7.52 18.02 -0.01
C THR A 125 -7.33 16.51 -0.11
N PRO A 126 -8.18 15.81 -0.88
CA PRO A 126 -8.20 14.35 -0.90
C PRO A 126 -6.94 13.75 -1.55
N VAL A 127 -6.30 12.82 -0.83
CA VAL A 127 -5.10 12.11 -1.26
C VAL A 127 -5.32 10.60 -1.15
N VAL A 128 -4.96 9.86 -2.18
CA VAL A 128 -4.95 8.39 -2.19
C VAL A 128 -3.57 7.88 -2.64
N VAL A 129 -2.95 7.05 -1.82
CA VAL A 129 -1.69 6.39 -2.16
C VAL A 129 -1.91 4.89 -2.22
N ASN A 130 -1.76 4.32 -3.40
CA ASN A 130 -1.79 2.87 -3.59
C ASN A 130 -0.36 2.32 -3.52
N VAL A 131 -0.06 1.49 -2.52
CA VAL A 131 1.26 0.86 -2.38
C VAL A 131 1.38 -0.28 -3.38
N SER A 132 2.02 0.05 -4.49
CA SER A 132 2.27 -0.85 -5.61
C SER A 132 3.68 -1.47 -5.52
N SER A 133 4.23 -1.86 -6.65
CA SER A 133 5.58 -2.41 -6.79
C SER A 133 6.07 -2.21 -8.22
N ALA A 134 7.38 -2.02 -8.38
CA ALA A 134 8.03 -1.94 -9.69
C ALA A 134 7.74 -3.16 -10.58
N VAL A 135 7.50 -4.34 -9.98
CA VAL A 135 7.11 -5.54 -10.74
C VAL A 135 5.71 -5.44 -11.36
N GLY A 136 4.89 -4.45 -10.98
CA GLY A 136 3.61 -4.13 -11.62
C GLY A 136 3.74 -3.22 -12.85
N SER A 137 4.93 -2.71 -13.16
CA SER A 137 5.20 -1.92 -14.36
C SER A 137 5.29 -2.81 -15.59
N LEU A 138 4.45 -2.58 -16.59
CA LEU A 138 4.55 -3.30 -17.86
C LEU A 138 5.82 -2.90 -18.61
N ALA A 139 6.19 -1.62 -18.57
CA ALA A 139 7.40 -1.12 -19.22
C ALA A 139 8.67 -1.75 -18.63
N LEU A 140 8.78 -1.87 -17.31
CA LEU A 140 9.93 -2.50 -16.67
C LEU A 140 9.96 -4.02 -16.89
N ASN A 141 8.80 -4.68 -16.95
CA ASN A 141 8.74 -6.12 -17.22
C ASN A 141 9.10 -6.47 -18.67
N THR A 142 8.85 -5.58 -19.61
CA THR A 142 9.21 -5.79 -21.03
C THR A 142 10.65 -5.37 -21.37
N ALA A 143 11.37 -4.77 -20.41
CA ALA A 143 12.76 -4.38 -20.59
C ALA A 143 13.66 -5.63 -20.82
N PRO A 144 14.65 -5.56 -21.72
CA PRO A 144 15.49 -6.73 -22.08
C PRO A 144 16.26 -7.37 -20.92
N ASN A 145 16.49 -6.60 -19.85
CA ASN A 145 17.19 -7.04 -18.64
C ASN A 145 16.25 -7.43 -17.50
N SER A 146 14.94 -7.45 -17.72
CA SER A 146 13.97 -7.90 -16.71
C SER A 146 14.19 -9.38 -16.37
N ARG A 147 14.23 -9.69 -15.07
CA ARG A 147 14.42 -11.06 -14.55
C ARG A 147 13.23 -11.55 -13.72
N TRP A 148 12.15 -10.77 -13.69
CA TRP A 148 10.97 -11.14 -12.91
C TRP A 148 10.13 -12.17 -13.68
N THR A 149 9.95 -13.34 -13.09
CA THR A 149 9.19 -14.44 -13.70
C THR A 149 7.99 -14.90 -12.85
N MET A 150 7.63 -14.14 -11.83
CA MET A 150 6.42 -14.38 -11.02
C MET A 150 5.16 -14.01 -11.81
N LEU A 151 4.01 -14.67 -11.53
CA LEU A 151 2.76 -14.38 -12.24
C LEU A 151 1.77 -13.56 -11.40
N ALA A 152 1.28 -14.09 -10.28
CA ALA A 152 0.13 -13.52 -9.56
C ALA A 152 0.41 -12.13 -8.99
N TYR A 153 1.54 -11.94 -8.34
CA TYR A 153 1.86 -10.69 -7.67
C TYR A 153 2.08 -9.52 -8.66
N PRO A 154 2.90 -9.65 -9.71
CA PRO A 154 3.03 -8.59 -10.72
C PRO A 154 1.69 -8.23 -11.39
N MET A 155 0.87 -9.22 -11.75
CA MET A 155 -0.46 -8.98 -12.31
C MET A 155 -1.33 -8.16 -11.37
N SER A 156 -1.34 -8.48 -10.07
CA SER A 156 -2.11 -7.73 -9.07
C SER A 156 -1.65 -6.28 -8.94
N LYS A 157 -0.33 -6.04 -9.01
CA LYS A 157 0.22 -4.68 -8.91
C LYS A 157 0.03 -3.87 -10.20
N ALA A 158 0.01 -4.52 -11.36
CA ALA A 158 -0.40 -3.89 -12.61
C ALA A 158 -1.89 -3.48 -12.59
N ALA A 159 -2.78 -4.33 -12.05
CA ALA A 159 -4.17 -3.99 -11.86
C ALA A 159 -4.36 -2.82 -10.88
N LEU A 160 -3.62 -2.79 -9.77
CA LEU A 160 -3.62 -1.68 -8.81
C LEU A 160 -3.11 -0.37 -9.45
N ASN A 161 -2.09 -0.44 -10.32
CA ASN A 161 -1.59 0.69 -11.09
C ASN A 161 -2.68 1.23 -12.03
N MET A 162 -3.41 0.34 -12.74
CA MET A 162 -4.52 0.76 -13.58
C MET A 162 -5.64 1.41 -12.77
N MET A 163 -5.98 0.88 -11.59
CA MET A 163 -6.95 1.49 -10.68
C MET A 163 -6.53 2.92 -10.31
N THR A 164 -5.26 3.14 -9.98
CA THR A 164 -4.71 4.48 -9.69
C THR A 164 -4.97 5.45 -10.84
N ILE A 165 -4.67 5.06 -12.08
CA ILE A 165 -4.88 5.90 -13.27
C ILE A 165 -6.37 6.25 -13.44
N GLN A 166 -7.26 5.25 -13.28
CA GLN A 166 -8.69 5.47 -13.51
C GLN A 166 -9.29 6.39 -12.42
N TYR A 167 -8.92 6.22 -11.15
CA TYR A 167 -9.38 7.10 -10.08
C TYR A 167 -8.81 8.52 -10.23
N ALA A 168 -7.54 8.69 -10.60
CA ALA A 168 -6.97 10.01 -10.87
C ALA A 168 -7.71 10.75 -11.98
N ARG A 169 -8.21 10.04 -13.00
CA ARG A 169 -8.99 10.60 -14.09
C ARG A 169 -10.44 10.91 -13.70
N ALA A 170 -11.06 10.00 -12.95
CA ALA A 170 -12.46 10.15 -12.53
C ALA A 170 -12.65 11.24 -11.47
N PHE A 171 -11.64 11.47 -10.63
CA PHE A 171 -11.67 12.43 -9.53
C PHE A 171 -10.56 13.49 -9.66
N PRO A 172 -10.68 14.49 -10.54
CA PRO A 172 -9.61 15.45 -10.84
C PRO A 172 -9.13 16.29 -9.64
N ARG A 173 -9.97 16.43 -8.59
CA ARG A 173 -9.59 17.11 -7.35
C ARG A 173 -8.69 16.25 -6.46
N TRP A 174 -8.68 14.93 -6.65
CA TRP A 174 -7.91 14.03 -5.81
C TRP A 174 -6.46 13.93 -6.27
N ARG A 175 -5.56 13.70 -5.34
CA ARG A 175 -4.17 13.30 -5.60
C ARG A 175 -4.06 11.79 -5.46
N VAL A 176 -4.25 11.05 -6.54
CA VAL A 176 -4.24 9.58 -6.56
C VAL A 176 -2.98 9.09 -7.24
N ASN A 177 -2.09 8.45 -6.48
CA ASN A 177 -0.79 8.02 -6.97
C ASN A 177 -0.45 6.58 -6.53
N SER A 178 0.35 5.89 -7.34
CA SER A 178 0.99 4.62 -6.97
C SER A 178 2.39 4.87 -6.44
N ALA A 179 2.76 4.17 -5.36
CA ALA A 179 4.09 4.16 -4.79
C ALA A 179 4.75 2.79 -4.91
N THR A 180 6.03 2.73 -5.27
CA THR A 180 6.83 1.51 -5.10
C THR A 180 7.90 1.72 -4.03
N PRO A 181 7.85 0.95 -2.92
CA PRO A 181 8.84 1.03 -1.85
C PRO A 181 10.21 0.43 -2.23
N GLY A 182 10.32 -0.14 -3.45
CA GLY A 182 11.46 -0.97 -3.81
C GLY A 182 11.51 -2.29 -3.03
N LEU A 183 12.56 -3.07 -3.25
CA LEU A 183 12.79 -4.28 -2.46
C LEU A 183 13.15 -3.87 -1.02
N THR A 184 12.28 -4.15 -0.08
CA THR A 184 12.40 -3.70 1.31
C THR A 184 12.54 -4.90 2.26
N ALA A 185 13.42 -4.80 3.23
CA ALA A 185 13.67 -5.82 4.25
C ALA A 185 12.48 -5.96 5.21
N THR A 186 11.49 -6.76 4.83
CA THR A 186 10.28 -7.05 5.62
C THR A 186 9.93 -8.54 5.53
N ASP A 187 9.00 -8.99 6.37
CA ASP A 187 8.42 -10.34 6.32
C ASP A 187 7.29 -10.46 5.27
N PHE A 188 7.23 -9.56 4.30
CA PHE A 188 6.15 -9.50 3.30
C PHE A 188 6.09 -10.77 2.43
N THR A 189 7.23 -11.33 2.09
CA THR A 189 7.34 -12.58 1.31
C THR A 189 7.24 -13.84 2.16
N GLY A 190 6.95 -13.70 3.45
CA GLY A 190 6.94 -14.80 4.42
C GLY A 190 8.29 -15.02 5.08
N PRO A 191 8.37 -16.02 6.00
CA PRO A 191 9.62 -16.38 6.64
C PRO A 191 10.64 -16.82 5.56
N ARG A 192 11.84 -16.31 5.66
CA ARG A 192 12.94 -16.74 4.78
C ARG A 192 13.29 -18.19 5.10
N ALA A 193 13.54 -18.99 4.08
CA ALA A 193 14.06 -20.33 4.27
C ALA A 193 15.37 -20.28 5.08
N ALA A 194 15.63 -21.31 5.88
CA ALA A 194 16.78 -21.31 6.78
C ALA A 194 18.13 -21.23 6.02
N ASP A 195 18.14 -21.67 4.77
CA ASP A 195 19.28 -21.65 3.85
C ASP A 195 19.31 -20.42 2.92
N ALA A 196 18.30 -19.54 3.01
CA ALA A 196 18.25 -18.33 2.18
C ALA A 196 19.35 -17.34 2.58
N PRO A 197 19.99 -16.65 1.60
CA PRO A 197 21.00 -15.64 1.89
C PRO A 197 20.45 -14.56 2.83
N SER A 198 21.22 -14.10 3.80
CA SER A 198 20.83 -12.99 4.66
C SER A 198 20.67 -11.69 3.84
N ILE A 199 19.95 -10.71 4.39
CA ILE A 199 19.82 -9.39 3.76
C ILE A 199 21.21 -8.77 3.52
N GLU A 200 22.12 -8.94 4.45
CA GLU A 200 23.50 -8.45 4.34
C GLU A 200 24.27 -9.15 3.20
N GLN A 201 24.13 -10.44 3.07
CA GLN A 201 24.71 -11.20 1.96
C GLN A 201 24.16 -10.75 0.59
N LEU A 202 22.85 -10.49 0.50
CA LEU A 202 22.24 -9.97 -0.72
C LEU A 202 22.70 -8.55 -1.06
N ARG A 203 22.86 -7.69 -0.06
CA ARG A 203 23.44 -6.34 -0.24
C ARG A 203 24.88 -6.41 -0.73
N THR A 204 25.70 -7.29 -0.12
CA THR A 204 27.08 -7.53 -0.52
C THR A 204 27.18 -8.08 -1.95
N ALA A 205 26.17 -8.83 -2.40
CA ALA A 205 26.05 -9.29 -3.79
C ALA A 205 25.51 -8.21 -4.75
N GLY A 206 25.37 -6.95 -4.29
CA GLY A 206 24.98 -5.79 -5.12
C GLY A 206 23.47 -5.59 -5.25
N MET A 207 22.64 -6.31 -4.46
CA MET A 207 21.20 -6.04 -4.47
C MET A 207 20.86 -4.79 -3.64
N GLN A 208 20.14 -3.86 -4.23
CA GLN A 208 19.58 -2.73 -3.50
C GLN A 208 18.39 -3.20 -2.65
N ILE A 209 18.57 -3.31 -1.35
CA ILE A 209 17.52 -3.68 -0.40
C ILE A 209 17.34 -2.54 0.60
N ASN A 210 16.21 -1.89 0.53
CA ASN A 210 15.83 -0.78 1.39
C ASN A 210 15.60 -1.26 2.83
N THR A 211 15.85 -0.38 3.80
CA THR A 211 15.30 -0.51 5.14
C THR A 211 13.80 -0.23 5.11
N VAL A 212 13.09 -0.53 6.20
CA VAL A 212 11.66 -0.20 6.32
C VAL A 212 11.43 1.30 6.22
N GLU A 213 12.33 2.09 6.81
CA GLU A 213 12.29 3.56 6.78
C GLU A 213 12.45 4.09 5.36
N GLN A 214 13.42 3.54 4.60
CA GLN A 214 13.62 3.89 3.20
C GLN A 214 12.43 3.49 2.32
N GLY A 215 11.86 2.29 2.55
CA GLY A 215 10.68 1.83 1.82
C GLY A 215 9.43 2.68 2.09
N ALA A 216 9.32 3.26 3.28
CA ALA A 216 8.21 4.14 3.64
C ALA A 216 8.32 5.55 3.04
N GLU A 217 9.51 6.00 2.64
CA GLU A 217 9.80 7.38 2.25
C GLU A 217 8.85 7.89 1.16
N VAL A 218 8.83 7.24 0.01
CA VAL A 218 8.00 7.66 -1.12
C VAL A 218 6.50 7.64 -0.81
N ILE A 219 6.05 6.71 0.05
CA ILE A 219 4.65 6.61 0.44
C ILE A 219 4.26 7.81 1.31
N VAL A 220 5.12 8.17 2.27
CA VAL A 220 4.93 9.33 3.14
C VAL A 220 4.96 10.64 2.32
N GLN A 221 5.91 10.77 1.39
CA GLN A 221 5.97 11.93 0.48
C GLN A 221 4.68 12.10 -0.31
N LEU A 222 4.14 11.02 -0.88
CA LEU A 222 2.88 11.06 -1.62
C LEU A 222 1.66 11.32 -0.70
N ALA A 223 1.65 10.79 0.51
CA ALA A 223 0.59 11.04 1.50
C ALA A 223 0.57 12.50 2.00
N LEU A 224 1.70 13.20 1.90
CA LEU A 224 1.85 14.63 2.22
C LEU A 224 1.75 15.54 0.98
N THR A 225 1.31 15.00 -0.15
CA THR A 225 1.18 15.76 -1.41
C THR A 225 0.22 16.93 -1.23
N PRO A 226 0.64 18.17 -1.59
CA PRO A 226 -0.23 19.35 -1.52
C PRO A 226 -1.33 19.30 -2.61
N PRO A 227 -2.37 20.14 -2.51
CA PRO A 227 -3.51 20.14 -3.44
C PRO A 227 -3.14 20.37 -4.91
N ASP A 228 -2.03 21.03 -5.19
CA ASP A 228 -1.46 21.28 -6.52
C ASP A 228 -0.38 20.27 -6.94
N GLY A 229 -0.15 19.25 -6.12
CA GLY A 229 0.85 18.22 -6.38
C GLY A 229 0.44 17.18 -7.44
N PRO A 230 1.29 16.17 -7.68
CA PRO A 230 1.07 15.19 -8.73
C PRO A 230 -0.16 14.30 -8.48
N THR A 231 -0.80 13.88 -9.58
CA THR A 231 -1.86 12.87 -9.58
C THR A 231 -1.73 11.98 -10.81
N GLY A 232 -2.13 10.73 -10.72
CA GLY A 232 -2.00 9.75 -11.80
C GLY A 232 -0.55 9.37 -12.08
N THR A 233 0.33 9.40 -11.06
CA THR A 233 1.74 9.06 -11.21
C THR A 233 2.10 7.76 -10.50
N PHE A 234 3.16 7.12 -10.98
CA PHE A 234 3.81 5.99 -10.33
C PHE A 234 5.22 6.39 -9.93
N VAL A 235 5.53 6.34 -8.63
CA VAL A 235 6.76 6.92 -8.07
C VAL A 235 7.47 5.91 -7.17
N GLY A 236 8.78 5.86 -7.27
CA GLY A 236 9.69 5.19 -6.33
C GLY A 236 10.59 6.20 -5.62
N ASN A 237 11.44 5.71 -4.71
CA ASN A 237 12.40 6.58 -4.01
C ASN A 237 13.36 7.30 -4.96
N ASP A 238 13.65 6.71 -6.12
CA ASP A 238 14.55 7.28 -7.13
C ASP A 238 13.82 8.17 -8.15
N GLY A 239 12.53 8.44 -7.94
CA GLY A 239 11.71 9.29 -8.80
C GLY A 239 10.63 8.54 -9.59
N PRO A 240 10.18 9.09 -10.73
CA PRO A 240 9.11 8.50 -11.54
C PRO A 240 9.44 7.10 -12.06
N VAL A 241 8.46 6.21 -12.00
CA VAL A 241 8.54 4.85 -12.54
C VAL A 241 7.60 4.76 -13.74
N PRO A 242 8.02 4.20 -14.88
CA PRO A 242 7.11 3.98 -16.01
C PRO A 242 6.04 2.93 -15.63
N TRP A 243 4.83 3.10 -16.24
CA TRP A 243 3.70 2.19 -16.03
C TRP A 243 3.90 0.79 -16.61
#